data_191aa3093b587422a5a01f8e409f23ce
#
_entry.id   191aa3093b587422a5a01f8e409f23ce
#
_cell.length_a   1.000
_cell.length_b   1.000
_cell.length_c   1.000
_cell.angle_alpha   90.00
_cell.angle_beta   90.00
_cell.angle_gamma   90.00
#
_symmetry.space_group_name_H-M   'P 1'
#
loop_
_entity.id
_entity.type
_entity.pdbx_description
1 polymer ?
#
loop_
_entity_poly.entity_id
_entity_poly.type
_entity_poly.pdbx_seq_one_letter_code
_entity_poly.pdbx_strand_id
1 'polypeptide(L)'
;MKKIIIIITCFIGLSGAFAQQREIFHNPVIEADVPDPSMIRVGNYYYLVSTTMHLMPGCPVMRSKDLVHWETISYVFQRLTDLPRYDLKEGTVYGRGQWASSIRYHDGRFYVWFSPNDEPHRGYIYTAEDPAGEWTLVSRPPHHHDASLFFDDDGKVYLFYGTGQLRQLKSDLSDVEPGGIDPKIFERDADEQGLLEGSQAFKHNGRYYVMMISMDWSIPGRLRREVCYRADQITGPYEKKVILETEFQGYGGVGQGCIV
;
A
#
# COMPACT_ATOMS: atom_id res chain seq x y z
N MET A 1 -29.62 -47.95 66.40
CA MET A 1 -28.48 -47.73 65.50
C MET A 1 -28.99 -47.23 64.16
N LYS A 2 -28.89 -45.88 63.86
CA LYS A 2 -29.29 -45.28 62.62
C LYS A 2 -28.11 -45.28 61.67
N LYS A 3 -28.27 -45.97 60.51
CA LYS A 3 -27.27 -45.93 59.40
C LYS A 3 -27.46 -44.67 58.58
N ILE A 4 -26.40 -43.85 58.55
CA ILE A 4 -26.33 -42.69 57.69
C ILE A 4 -25.72 -43.14 56.33
N ILE A 5 -26.51 -42.99 55.25
CA ILE A 5 -26.02 -43.21 53.87
C ILE A 5 -25.58 -41.88 53.35
N ILE A 6 -24.26 -41.75 53.06
CA ILE A 6 -23.68 -40.60 52.40
C ILE A 6 -23.71 -40.85 50.89
N ILE A 7 -24.50 -40.08 50.15
CA ILE A 7 -24.50 -40.08 48.68
C ILE A 7 -23.45 -39.08 48.23
N ILE A 8 -22.34 -39.54 47.64
CA ILE A 8 -21.34 -38.73 46.99
C ILE A 8 -21.79 -38.52 45.52
N THR A 9 -22.28 -37.34 45.22
CA THR A 9 -22.61 -36.95 43.83
C THR A 9 -21.31 -36.46 43.16
N CYS A 10 -20.71 -37.29 42.31
CA CYS A 10 -19.62 -36.89 41.43
C CYS A 10 -20.17 -35.97 40.31
N PHE A 11 -19.87 -34.68 40.40
CA PHE A 11 -20.01 -33.77 39.25
C PHE A 11 -18.87 -34.05 38.27
N ILE A 12 -19.13 -34.78 37.19
CA ILE A 12 -18.23 -34.87 36.05
C ILE A 12 -18.43 -33.58 35.24
N GLY A 13 -17.52 -32.60 35.44
CA GLY A 13 -17.43 -31.44 34.64
C GLY A 13 -17.00 -31.83 33.22
N LEU A 14 -17.93 -31.89 32.29
CA LEU A 14 -17.65 -31.92 30.83
C LEU A 14 -17.02 -30.57 30.45
N SER A 15 -15.71 -30.49 30.53
CA SER A 15 -14.93 -29.44 29.85
C SER A 15 -15.05 -29.71 28.35
N GLY A 16 -16.06 -29.14 27.72
CA GLY A 16 -16.14 -29.10 26.27
C GLY A 16 -14.92 -28.37 25.72
N ALA A 17 -13.92 -29.11 25.27
CA ALA A 17 -12.88 -28.57 24.43
C ALA A 17 -13.58 -28.11 23.13
N PHE A 18 -13.92 -26.82 23.05
CA PHE A 18 -14.26 -26.23 21.77
C PHE A 18 -13.00 -26.33 20.91
N ALA A 19 -12.93 -27.34 20.06
CA ALA A 19 -11.96 -27.37 18.99
C ALA A 19 -12.24 -26.11 18.15
N GLN A 20 -11.36 -25.13 18.22
CA GLN A 20 -11.41 -23.97 17.38
C GLN A 20 -11.32 -24.50 15.94
N GLN A 21 -12.44 -24.51 15.25
CA GLN A 21 -12.51 -24.95 13.86
C GLN A 21 -11.60 -24.01 13.10
N ARG A 22 -10.46 -24.50 12.59
CA ARG A 22 -9.60 -23.71 11.71
C ARG A 22 -10.43 -23.39 10.47
N GLU A 23 -10.78 -22.13 10.33
CA GLU A 23 -11.41 -21.65 9.11
C GLU A 23 -10.38 -21.82 7.98
N ILE A 24 -10.73 -22.63 7.00
CA ILE A 24 -9.91 -22.84 5.79
C ILE A 24 -10.37 -21.80 4.78
N PHE A 25 -9.48 -20.94 4.38
CA PHE A 25 -9.72 -19.96 3.31
C PHE A 25 -8.82 -20.26 2.11
N HIS A 26 -9.22 -19.80 0.95
CA HIS A 26 -8.54 -20.01 -0.31
C HIS A 26 -8.20 -18.67 -0.96
N ASN A 27 -7.10 -18.62 -1.69
CA ASN A 27 -6.80 -17.49 -2.55
C ASN A 27 -7.61 -17.60 -3.87
N PRO A 28 -8.01 -16.43 -4.45
CA PRO A 28 -7.87 -15.10 -3.93
C PRO A 28 -8.80 -14.80 -2.73
N VAL A 29 -8.33 -14.08 -1.72
CA VAL A 29 -9.15 -13.64 -0.58
C VAL A 29 -10.01 -12.41 -0.91
N ILE A 30 -9.74 -11.74 -2.02
CA ILE A 30 -10.56 -10.69 -2.61
C ILE A 30 -10.85 -11.12 -4.04
N GLU A 31 -12.12 -11.42 -4.34
CA GLU A 31 -12.56 -11.82 -5.67
C GLU A 31 -12.84 -10.59 -6.56
N ALA A 32 -11.84 -9.74 -6.70
CA ALA A 32 -11.90 -8.53 -7.51
C ALA A 32 -10.50 -8.19 -8.05
N ASP A 33 -10.45 -7.33 -9.04
CA ASP A 33 -9.20 -6.72 -9.49
C ASP A 33 -8.72 -5.70 -8.47
N VAL A 34 -7.56 -5.94 -7.87
CA VAL A 34 -6.94 -5.12 -6.81
C VAL A 34 -5.47 -4.88 -7.16
N PRO A 35 -5.20 -4.15 -8.26
CA PRO A 35 -3.82 -3.91 -8.69
C PRO A 35 -3.13 -2.89 -7.79
N ASP A 36 -1.80 -2.98 -7.75
CA ASP A 36 -0.90 -2.04 -7.07
C ASP A 36 -1.29 -1.75 -5.61
N PRO A 37 -1.50 -2.77 -4.76
CA PRO A 37 -2.01 -2.56 -3.43
C PRO A 37 -1.01 -1.82 -2.54
N SER A 38 -1.51 -0.84 -1.78
CA SER A 38 -0.79 -0.26 -0.65
C SER A 38 -1.59 -0.49 0.62
N MET A 39 -0.94 -0.98 1.67
CA MET A 39 -1.62 -1.38 2.89
C MET A 39 -0.90 -0.85 4.13
N ILE A 40 -1.68 -0.54 5.16
CA ILE A 40 -1.20 -0.17 6.50
C ILE A 40 -2.04 -0.87 7.56
N ARG A 41 -1.49 -0.98 8.76
CA ARG A 41 -2.24 -1.39 9.95
C ARG A 41 -2.44 -0.22 10.89
N VAL A 42 -3.70 0.03 11.30
CA VAL A 42 -4.03 1.04 12.31
C VAL A 42 -4.94 0.38 13.36
N GLY A 43 -4.46 0.30 14.58
CA GLY A 43 -5.15 -0.40 15.65
C GLY A 43 -5.38 -1.88 15.32
N ASN A 44 -6.64 -2.29 15.30
CA ASN A 44 -7.06 -3.66 15.04
C ASN A 44 -7.44 -3.94 13.58
N TYR A 45 -7.20 -2.98 12.68
CA TYR A 45 -7.59 -3.10 11.29
C TYR A 45 -6.40 -2.93 10.35
N TYR A 46 -6.46 -3.66 9.24
CA TYR A 46 -5.67 -3.45 8.04
C TYR A 46 -6.51 -2.61 7.07
N TYR A 47 -5.88 -1.62 6.44
CA TYR A 47 -6.48 -0.76 5.42
C TYR A 47 -5.67 -0.87 4.16
N LEU A 48 -6.36 -1.10 3.05
CA LEU A 48 -5.75 -1.29 1.74
C LEU A 48 -6.41 -0.34 0.74
N VAL A 49 -5.59 0.26 -0.11
CA VAL A 49 -6.02 1.01 -1.30
C VAL A 49 -5.43 0.39 -2.55
N SER A 50 -6.08 0.59 -3.69
CA SER A 50 -5.65 0.00 -4.95
C SER A 50 -5.97 0.90 -6.14
N THR A 51 -5.37 0.57 -7.29
CA THR A 51 -5.56 1.25 -8.57
C THR A 51 -6.94 0.99 -9.15
N THR A 52 -7.56 2.02 -9.75
CA THR A 52 -8.79 1.90 -10.54
C THR A 52 -8.67 2.50 -11.93
N MET A 53 -7.54 3.09 -12.25
CA MET A 53 -7.25 3.74 -13.54
C MET A 53 -8.32 4.78 -13.91
N HIS A 54 -9.14 4.48 -14.90
CA HIS A 54 -10.18 5.38 -15.41
C HIS A 54 -11.55 5.18 -14.73
N LEU A 55 -11.70 4.17 -13.89
CA LEU A 55 -12.96 3.89 -13.22
C LEU A 55 -13.22 4.86 -12.06
N MET A 56 -14.45 5.31 -11.93
CA MET A 56 -14.92 6.20 -10.86
C MET A 56 -16.23 5.67 -10.28
N PRO A 57 -16.40 5.68 -8.95
CA PRO A 57 -15.48 6.22 -7.95
C PRO A 57 -14.16 5.46 -7.94
N GLY A 58 -13.06 6.13 -7.52
CA GLY A 58 -11.72 5.58 -7.63
C GLY A 58 -10.95 5.51 -6.32
N CYS A 59 -9.88 4.73 -6.35
CA CYS A 59 -9.05 4.41 -5.21
C CYS A 59 -9.89 3.83 -4.05
N PRO A 60 -10.40 2.59 -4.18
CA PRO A 60 -11.17 1.95 -3.12
C PRO A 60 -10.36 1.85 -1.84
N VAL A 61 -11.01 2.10 -0.72
CA VAL A 61 -10.47 1.88 0.62
C VAL A 61 -11.11 0.61 1.16
N MET A 62 -10.31 -0.41 1.33
CA MET A 62 -10.75 -1.70 1.87
C MET A 62 -10.23 -1.86 3.29
N ARG A 63 -10.97 -2.60 4.11
CA ARG A 63 -10.63 -2.87 5.50
C ARG A 63 -10.78 -4.34 5.85
N SER A 64 -9.85 -4.86 6.66
CA SER A 64 -9.91 -6.21 7.22
C SER A 64 -9.37 -6.24 8.66
N LYS A 65 -9.79 -7.24 9.45
CA LYS A 65 -9.19 -7.55 10.76
C LYS A 65 -8.17 -8.69 10.69
N ASP A 66 -8.23 -9.52 9.67
CA ASP A 66 -7.55 -10.82 9.61
C ASP A 66 -6.82 -11.07 8.28
N LEU A 67 -6.84 -10.10 7.36
CA LEU A 67 -6.27 -10.20 6.00
C LEU A 67 -7.00 -11.19 5.08
N VAL A 68 -8.11 -11.75 5.52
CA VAL A 68 -8.94 -12.72 4.79
C VAL A 68 -10.29 -12.12 4.39
N HIS A 69 -10.98 -11.57 5.38
CA HIS A 69 -12.30 -10.97 5.16
C HIS A 69 -12.14 -9.47 4.94
N TRP A 70 -12.39 -9.05 3.70
CA TRP A 70 -12.24 -7.67 3.27
C TRP A 70 -13.58 -7.03 2.94
N GLU A 71 -13.74 -5.78 3.34
CA GLU A 71 -14.89 -4.95 2.97
C GLU A 71 -14.40 -3.64 2.33
N THR A 72 -15.01 -3.21 1.24
CA THR A 72 -14.81 -1.87 0.69
C THR A 72 -15.64 -0.90 1.53
N ILE A 73 -14.98 0.01 2.25
CA ILE A 73 -15.63 0.92 3.19
C ILE A 73 -15.86 2.32 2.61
N SER A 74 -15.06 2.72 1.61
CA SER A 74 -15.18 4.01 0.92
C SER A 74 -14.38 4.03 -0.37
N TYR A 75 -14.37 5.19 -1.03
CA TYR A 75 -13.49 5.54 -2.13
C TYR A 75 -12.86 6.89 -1.84
N VAL A 76 -11.57 7.06 -2.15
CA VAL A 76 -10.82 8.29 -1.91
C VAL A 76 -11.40 9.47 -2.70
N PHE A 77 -11.96 9.21 -3.87
CA PHE A 77 -12.68 10.22 -4.63
C PHE A 77 -13.88 9.61 -5.36
N GLN A 78 -14.95 10.41 -5.47
CA GLN A 78 -16.11 10.02 -6.26
C GLN A 78 -15.88 10.29 -7.74
N ARG A 79 -15.21 11.40 -8.05
CA ARG A 79 -14.94 11.85 -9.41
C ARG A 79 -13.75 12.79 -9.46
N LEU A 80 -12.89 12.62 -10.44
CA LEU A 80 -11.90 13.63 -10.81
C LEU A 80 -12.54 14.56 -11.83
N THR A 81 -12.37 15.87 -11.66
CA THR A 81 -13.08 16.89 -12.45
C THR A 81 -12.15 17.94 -13.07
N ASP A 82 -10.87 17.82 -12.85
CA ASP A 82 -9.87 18.80 -13.26
C ASP A 82 -9.46 18.70 -14.73
N LEU A 83 -9.94 17.68 -15.45
CA LEU A 83 -9.75 17.53 -16.88
C LEU A 83 -11.07 17.20 -17.57
N PRO A 84 -11.38 17.84 -18.74
CA PRO A 84 -12.57 17.51 -19.51
C PRO A 84 -12.66 16.03 -19.92
N ARG A 85 -11.52 15.38 -20.11
CA ARG A 85 -11.44 13.95 -20.45
C ARG A 85 -11.97 13.02 -19.37
N TYR A 86 -12.00 13.43 -18.10
CA TYR A 86 -12.67 12.66 -17.04
C TYR A 86 -14.18 12.61 -17.21
N ASP A 87 -14.75 13.56 -17.95
CA ASP A 87 -16.16 13.62 -18.33
C ASP A 87 -16.43 13.08 -19.76
N LEU A 88 -15.46 12.40 -20.36
CA LEU A 88 -15.49 11.95 -21.75
C LEU A 88 -15.66 13.11 -22.75
N LYS A 89 -15.30 14.33 -22.37
CA LYS A 89 -15.20 15.50 -23.23
C LYS A 89 -13.74 15.64 -23.66
N GLU A 90 -13.51 15.96 -24.93
CA GLU A 90 -12.16 16.13 -25.51
C GLU A 90 -11.28 14.86 -25.39
N GLY A 91 -11.89 13.67 -25.50
CA GLY A 91 -11.20 12.39 -25.42
C GLY A 91 -11.52 11.57 -24.18
N THR A 92 -10.64 10.64 -23.83
CA THR A 92 -10.80 9.72 -22.71
C THR A 92 -9.51 9.58 -21.91
N VAL A 93 -9.63 9.16 -20.66
CA VAL A 93 -8.51 8.75 -19.78
C VAL A 93 -8.44 7.22 -19.62
N TYR A 94 -8.97 6.47 -20.57
CA TYR A 94 -8.99 5.01 -20.52
C TYR A 94 -7.58 4.45 -20.27
N GLY A 95 -7.43 3.69 -19.16
CA GLY A 95 -6.16 3.15 -18.71
C GLY A 95 -5.17 4.17 -18.12
N ARG A 96 -5.52 5.45 -17.96
CA ARG A 96 -4.59 6.52 -17.59
C ARG A 96 -5.00 7.38 -16.40
N GLY A 97 -6.11 7.13 -15.76
CA GLY A 97 -6.59 7.89 -14.59
C GLY A 97 -5.75 7.63 -13.33
N GLN A 98 -6.37 7.21 -12.24
CA GLN A 98 -5.68 6.93 -10.99
C GLN A 98 -4.84 5.65 -11.09
N TRP A 99 -3.53 5.78 -10.93
CA TRP A 99 -2.56 4.69 -10.89
C TRP A 99 -2.15 4.36 -9.46
N ALA A 100 -1.03 3.63 -9.28
CA ALA A 100 -0.59 3.15 -7.98
C ALA A 100 -0.68 4.20 -6.87
N SER A 101 -1.26 3.80 -5.76
CA SER A 101 -1.52 4.67 -4.61
C SER A 101 -0.67 4.29 -3.42
N SER A 102 -0.52 5.22 -2.49
CA SER A 102 0.12 5.00 -1.20
C SER A 102 -0.80 5.48 -0.09
N ILE A 103 -1.20 4.59 0.82
CA ILE A 103 -1.95 4.96 2.03
C ILE A 103 -1.01 5.08 3.23
N ARG A 104 -1.22 6.12 4.07
CA ARG A 104 -0.47 6.34 5.32
C ARG A 104 -1.41 6.80 6.42
N TYR A 105 -0.97 6.59 7.67
CA TYR A 105 -1.62 7.12 8.85
C TYR A 105 -0.61 7.92 9.66
N HIS A 106 -0.92 9.17 9.94
CA HIS A 106 -0.05 10.08 10.67
C HIS A 106 -0.90 11.09 11.44
N ASP A 107 -0.56 11.35 12.69
CA ASP A 107 -1.21 12.33 13.59
C ASP A 107 -2.75 12.25 13.58
N GLY A 108 -3.28 11.01 13.69
CA GLY A 108 -4.73 10.80 13.80
C GLY A 108 -5.48 10.85 12.46
N ARG A 109 -4.80 10.99 11.33
CA ARG A 109 -5.41 11.11 10.00
C ARG A 109 -4.85 10.09 9.03
N PHE A 110 -5.69 9.67 8.10
CA PHE A 110 -5.28 8.89 6.92
C PHE A 110 -4.93 9.84 5.78
N TYR A 111 -3.93 9.45 5.01
CA TYR A 111 -3.47 10.15 3.81
C TYR A 111 -3.35 9.17 2.67
N VAL A 112 -3.77 9.59 1.48
CA VAL A 112 -3.56 8.84 0.26
C VAL A 112 -2.89 9.73 -0.77
N TRP A 113 -1.78 9.24 -1.33
CA TRP A 113 -1.13 9.79 -2.51
C TRP A 113 -1.46 8.93 -3.72
N PHE A 114 -1.67 9.54 -4.87
CA PHE A 114 -1.59 8.90 -6.18
C PHE A 114 -1.24 9.90 -7.28
N SER A 115 -0.73 9.38 -8.41
CA SER A 115 -0.55 10.15 -9.64
C SER A 115 -1.30 9.51 -10.78
N PRO A 116 -2.10 10.27 -11.56
CA PRO A 116 -2.61 9.78 -12.82
C PRO A 116 -1.50 9.70 -13.85
N ASN A 117 -1.61 8.74 -14.75
CA ASN A 117 -0.71 8.61 -15.88
C ASN A 117 -1.27 9.36 -17.13
N ASP A 118 -1.70 10.59 -16.92
CA ASP A 118 -2.26 11.48 -17.96
C ASP A 118 -1.87 12.94 -17.69
N GLU A 119 -1.76 13.75 -18.73
CA GLU A 119 -1.43 15.16 -18.58
C GLU A 119 -2.65 16.02 -18.19
N PRO A 120 -2.46 17.12 -17.44
CA PRO A 120 -1.20 17.59 -16.87
C PRO A 120 -0.77 16.70 -15.70
N HIS A 121 0.40 16.10 -15.79
CA HIS A 121 0.94 15.18 -14.81
C HIS A 121 1.10 15.85 -13.44
N ARG A 122 0.11 15.69 -12.58
CA ARG A 122 0.12 16.17 -11.20
C ARG A 122 -0.39 15.08 -10.27
N GLY A 123 0.26 14.98 -9.10
CA GLY A 123 -0.20 14.10 -8.04
C GLY A 123 -1.46 14.62 -7.35
N TYR A 124 -2.02 13.79 -6.51
CA TYR A 124 -3.13 14.10 -5.60
C TYR A 124 -2.75 13.62 -4.20
N ILE A 125 -2.98 14.47 -3.22
CA ILE A 125 -2.95 14.10 -1.80
C ILE A 125 -4.34 14.30 -1.23
N TYR A 126 -4.93 13.23 -0.73
CA TYR A 126 -6.20 13.26 -0.01
C TYR A 126 -5.98 12.90 1.46
N THR A 127 -6.86 13.38 2.33
CA THR A 127 -6.86 13.07 3.76
C THR A 127 -8.26 12.79 4.29
N ALA A 128 -8.36 11.94 5.32
CA ALA A 128 -9.57 11.68 6.08
C ALA A 128 -9.23 11.38 7.55
N GLU A 129 -10.12 11.77 8.48
CA GLU A 129 -10.04 11.33 9.88
C GLU A 129 -10.61 9.92 10.04
N ASP A 130 -11.75 9.67 9.40
CA ASP A 130 -12.36 8.35 9.30
C ASP A 130 -12.19 7.85 7.86
N PRO A 131 -11.49 6.74 7.63
CA PRO A 131 -11.26 6.20 6.28
C PRO A 131 -12.55 5.66 5.63
N ALA A 132 -13.62 5.45 6.39
CA ALA A 132 -14.96 5.13 5.87
C ALA A 132 -15.79 6.37 5.52
N GLY A 133 -15.33 7.54 5.92
CA GLY A 133 -16.01 8.82 5.71
C GLY A 133 -15.61 9.54 4.42
N GLU A 134 -15.71 10.85 4.46
CA GLU A 134 -15.36 11.73 3.34
C GLU A 134 -13.84 11.98 3.30
N TRP A 135 -13.28 11.88 2.11
CA TRP A 135 -11.88 12.22 1.83
C TRP A 135 -11.80 13.62 1.23
N THR A 136 -10.92 14.43 1.77
CA THR A 136 -10.71 15.82 1.34
C THR A 136 -9.41 15.94 0.56
N LEU A 137 -9.46 16.59 -0.60
CA LEU A 137 -8.26 16.93 -1.38
C LEU A 137 -7.43 17.97 -0.63
N VAL A 138 -6.18 17.63 -0.30
CA VAL A 138 -5.22 18.53 0.33
C VAL A 138 -4.50 19.38 -0.71
N SER A 139 -3.94 18.74 -1.73
CA SER A 139 -3.09 19.42 -2.71
C SER A 139 -2.89 18.62 -3.98
N ARG A 140 -2.31 19.29 -4.98
CA ARG A 140 -1.94 18.76 -6.30
C ARG A 140 -0.45 19.00 -6.60
N PRO A 141 0.50 18.34 -5.90
CA PRO A 141 1.93 18.50 -6.18
C PRO A 141 2.31 17.97 -7.58
N PRO A 142 3.54 18.23 -8.06
CA PRO A 142 4.02 17.62 -9.30
C PRO A 142 3.90 16.09 -9.29
N HIS A 143 3.78 15.53 -10.49
CA HIS A 143 3.71 14.08 -10.70
C HIS A 143 4.99 13.38 -10.20
N HIS A 144 4.80 12.30 -9.45
CA HIS A 144 5.86 11.37 -9.06
C HIS A 144 5.32 9.95 -9.28
N HIS A 145 5.95 9.23 -10.20
CA HIS A 145 5.49 7.90 -10.63
C HIS A 145 5.63 6.89 -9.50
N ASP A 146 4.56 6.12 -9.24
CA ASP A 146 4.49 5.04 -8.24
C ASP A 146 5.06 5.44 -6.87
N ALA A 147 4.66 6.62 -6.40
CA ALA A 147 5.26 7.18 -5.23
C ALA A 147 4.63 6.69 -3.92
N SER A 148 5.50 6.44 -2.96
CA SER A 148 5.17 6.15 -1.58
C SER A 148 5.30 7.41 -0.74
N LEU A 149 4.18 7.92 -0.22
CA LEU A 149 4.17 8.99 0.77
C LEU A 149 4.79 8.48 2.09
N PHE A 150 5.63 9.29 2.71
CA PHE A 150 6.34 8.90 3.92
C PHE A 150 6.49 10.07 4.88
N PHE A 151 6.01 9.90 6.11
CA PHE A 151 6.18 10.82 7.22
C PHE A 151 7.32 10.30 8.09
N ASP A 152 8.40 11.07 8.22
CA ASP A 152 9.55 10.67 9.05
C ASP A 152 9.41 11.21 10.48
N ASP A 153 10.15 10.59 11.40
CA ASP A 153 10.15 10.94 12.84
C ASP A 153 10.68 12.35 13.11
N ASP A 154 11.42 12.94 12.15
CA ASP A 154 11.93 14.31 12.25
C ASP A 154 10.91 15.39 11.84
N GLY A 155 9.67 14.98 11.54
CA GLY A 155 8.58 15.85 11.12
C GLY A 155 8.61 16.26 9.65
N LYS A 156 9.55 15.74 8.87
CA LYS A 156 9.59 15.96 7.42
C LYS A 156 8.78 14.93 6.67
N VAL A 157 8.36 15.31 5.48
CA VAL A 157 7.56 14.46 4.61
C VAL A 157 8.26 14.23 3.29
N TYR A 158 8.17 13.02 2.79
CA TYR A 158 8.88 12.59 1.59
C TYR A 158 8.01 11.77 0.66
N LEU A 159 8.39 11.73 -0.61
CA LEU A 159 7.98 10.75 -1.60
C LEU A 159 9.17 9.91 -2.01
N PHE A 160 9.08 8.60 -1.84
CA PHE A 160 9.96 7.64 -2.51
C PHE A 160 9.29 7.27 -3.84
N TYR A 161 9.96 7.42 -4.98
CA TYR A 161 9.31 7.28 -6.27
C TYR A 161 10.22 6.81 -7.39
N GLY A 162 9.60 6.50 -8.52
CA GLY A 162 10.31 6.15 -9.74
C GLY A 162 11.26 4.97 -9.56
N THR A 163 12.51 5.14 -9.94
CA THR A 163 13.54 4.08 -9.92
C THR A 163 14.57 4.26 -8.78
N GLY A 164 14.10 4.76 -7.63
CA GLY A 164 14.96 5.01 -6.47
C GLY A 164 15.25 6.48 -6.24
N GLN A 165 14.27 7.35 -6.50
CA GLN A 165 14.34 8.76 -6.19
C GLN A 165 13.63 9.07 -4.87
N LEU A 166 14.08 10.15 -4.23
CA LEU A 166 13.50 10.69 -3.01
C LEU A 166 13.21 12.17 -3.21
N ARG A 167 12.00 12.62 -2.90
CA ARG A 167 11.61 14.02 -2.95
C ARG A 167 11.06 14.48 -1.62
N GLN A 168 11.59 15.56 -1.07
CA GLN A 168 11.00 16.19 0.11
C GLN A 168 9.79 17.04 -0.27
N LEU A 169 8.70 16.87 0.47
CA LEU A 169 7.51 17.72 0.42
C LEU A 169 7.58 18.76 1.55
N LYS A 170 6.78 19.82 1.42
CA LYS A 170 6.48 20.71 2.53
C LYS A 170 5.71 19.93 3.61
N SER A 171 5.92 20.28 4.87
CA SER A 171 5.25 19.62 6.00
C SER A 171 3.73 19.77 5.97
N ASP A 172 3.21 20.84 5.35
CA ASP A 172 1.78 21.07 5.15
C ASP A 172 1.21 20.32 3.92
N LEU A 173 2.04 19.57 3.23
CA LEU A 173 1.71 18.78 2.02
C LEU A 173 1.26 19.63 0.82
N SER A 174 1.42 20.95 0.86
CA SER A 174 0.91 21.83 -0.21
C SER A 174 1.65 21.69 -1.53
N ASP A 175 2.94 21.36 -1.49
CA ASP A 175 3.80 21.19 -2.68
C ASP A 175 5.14 20.51 -2.29
N VAL A 176 6.05 20.38 -3.24
CA VAL A 176 7.45 20.02 -2.97
C VAL A 176 8.14 21.13 -2.14
N GLU A 177 9.09 20.74 -1.28
CA GLU A 177 9.85 21.68 -0.47
C GLU A 177 10.87 22.43 -1.34
N PRO A 178 10.80 23.77 -1.45
CA PRO A 178 11.78 24.55 -2.20
C PRO A 178 13.18 24.40 -1.60
N GLY A 179 14.12 23.89 -2.38
CA GLY A 179 15.49 23.59 -1.90
C GLY A 179 15.58 22.35 -1.01
N GLY A 180 14.48 21.61 -0.85
CA GLY A 180 14.45 20.31 -0.19
C GLY A 180 15.26 19.25 -0.93
N ILE A 181 15.53 18.12 -0.26
CA ILE A 181 16.33 17.06 -0.88
C ILE A 181 15.57 16.39 -2.04
N ASP A 182 16.36 16.04 -3.07
CA ASP A 182 15.88 15.38 -4.29
C ASP A 182 16.96 14.44 -4.86
N PRO A 183 17.55 13.55 -4.07
CA PRO A 183 18.57 12.64 -4.56
C PRO A 183 17.96 11.42 -5.24
N LYS A 184 18.73 10.81 -6.12
CA LYS A 184 18.61 9.39 -6.41
C LYS A 184 19.34 8.63 -5.31
N ILE A 185 18.62 7.79 -4.56
CA ILE A 185 19.12 7.15 -3.34
C ILE A 185 19.71 5.75 -3.56
N PHE A 186 19.39 5.13 -4.69
CA PHE A 186 20.03 3.91 -5.18
C PHE A 186 19.91 3.81 -6.70
N GLU A 187 20.84 3.06 -7.30
CA GLU A 187 20.88 2.82 -8.74
C GLU A 187 20.25 1.47 -9.08
N ARG A 188 19.81 1.34 -10.33
CA ARG A 188 19.43 0.03 -10.89
C ARG A 188 20.67 -0.87 -10.97
N ASP A 189 20.51 -2.11 -10.60
CA ASP A 189 21.51 -3.13 -10.88
C ASP A 189 21.48 -3.54 -12.36
N ALA A 190 22.52 -4.24 -12.80
CA ALA A 190 22.63 -4.70 -14.18
C ALA A 190 21.48 -5.64 -14.60
N ASP A 191 20.89 -6.34 -13.63
CA ASP A 191 19.77 -7.27 -13.81
C ASP A 191 18.38 -6.64 -13.57
N GLU A 192 18.30 -5.31 -13.61
CA GLU A 192 17.06 -4.50 -13.48
C GLU A 192 16.83 -3.63 -14.72
N GLN A 193 17.28 -4.09 -15.88
CA GLN A 193 17.14 -3.38 -17.16
C GLN A 193 15.72 -3.53 -17.71
N GLY A 194 14.82 -2.70 -17.23
CA GLY A 194 13.42 -2.73 -17.65
C GLY A 194 12.54 -2.15 -16.57
N LEU A 195 12.18 -2.94 -15.57
CA LEU A 195 11.28 -2.54 -14.51
C LEU A 195 12.02 -2.36 -13.19
N LEU A 196 11.85 -1.20 -12.57
CA LEU A 196 12.12 -0.94 -11.17
C LEU A 196 11.18 0.19 -10.74
N GLU A 197 10.08 -0.14 -10.06
CA GLU A 197 9.02 0.79 -9.68
C GLU A 197 8.20 0.25 -8.51
N GLY A 198 7.05 0.86 -8.21
CA GLY A 198 6.12 0.37 -7.18
C GLY A 198 6.62 0.60 -5.76
N SER A 199 7.21 1.77 -5.48
CA SER A 199 7.79 2.09 -4.17
C SER A 199 6.77 1.96 -3.04
N GLN A 200 7.11 1.19 -1.99
CA GLN A 200 6.41 1.13 -0.72
C GLN A 200 7.43 1.30 0.41
N ALA A 201 7.51 2.53 0.96
CA ALA A 201 8.48 2.88 1.98
C ALA A 201 7.89 2.74 3.38
N PHE A 202 8.70 2.26 4.32
CA PHE A 202 8.36 2.19 5.74
C PHE A 202 9.63 2.28 6.60
N LYS A 203 9.44 2.58 7.89
CA LYS A 203 10.52 2.60 8.88
C LYS A 203 10.27 1.53 9.94
N HIS A 204 11.31 0.76 10.25
CA HIS A 204 11.23 -0.27 11.28
C HIS A 204 12.54 -0.32 12.07
N ASN A 205 12.46 -0.26 13.40
CA ASN A 205 13.62 -0.25 14.29
C ASN A 205 14.69 0.80 13.91
N GLY A 206 14.23 2.00 13.55
CA GLY A 206 15.09 3.12 13.17
C GLY A 206 15.71 3.05 11.77
N ARG A 207 15.40 2.01 10.99
CA ARG A 207 15.91 1.82 9.64
C ARG A 207 14.83 2.07 8.59
N TYR A 208 15.26 2.56 7.44
CA TYR A 208 14.43 2.81 6.28
C TYR A 208 14.40 1.61 5.36
N TYR A 209 13.23 1.28 4.86
CA TYR A 209 12.99 0.19 3.93
C TYR A 209 12.16 0.70 2.77
N VAL A 210 12.50 0.25 1.55
CA VAL A 210 11.71 0.53 0.34
C VAL A 210 11.50 -0.79 -0.39
N MET A 211 10.27 -1.24 -0.45
CA MET A 211 9.86 -2.36 -1.29
C MET A 211 9.63 -1.88 -2.71
N MET A 212 10.05 -2.64 -3.70
CA MET A 212 9.87 -2.31 -5.12
C MET A 212 9.75 -3.58 -5.94
N ILE A 213 9.06 -3.49 -7.07
CA ILE A 213 9.11 -4.53 -8.11
C ILE A 213 10.27 -4.29 -9.06
N SER A 214 10.90 -5.36 -9.50
CA SER A 214 12.04 -5.36 -10.40
C SER A 214 11.91 -6.46 -11.45
N MET A 215 12.33 -6.19 -12.69
CA MET A 215 12.38 -7.17 -13.75
C MET A 215 13.40 -6.76 -14.81
N ASP A 216 14.16 -7.69 -15.31
CA ASP A 216 15.00 -7.50 -16.51
C ASP A 216 14.27 -8.00 -17.76
N TRP A 217 13.85 -7.10 -18.62
CA TRP A 217 13.15 -7.41 -19.86
C TRP A 217 14.05 -8.01 -20.93
N SER A 218 15.37 -7.90 -20.78
CA SER A 218 16.34 -8.50 -21.70
C SER A 218 16.45 -10.02 -21.55
N ILE A 219 15.96 -10.57 -20.43
CA ILE A 219 16.03 -12.01 -20.13
C ILE A 219 14.66 -12.64 -20.38
N PRO A 220 14.50 -13.43 -21.48
CA PRO A 220 13.26 -14.13 -21.76
C PRO A 220 12.81 -15.04 -20.63
N GLY A 221 11.53 -14.97 -20.26
CA GLY A 221 10.96 -15.82 -19.20
C GLY A 221 11.35 -15.41 -17.78
N ARG A 222 12.05 -14.28 -17.58
CA ARG A 222 12.33 -13.77 -16.26
C ARG A 222 11.04 -13.31 -15.58
N LEU A 223 10.86 -13.76 -14.34
CA LEU A 223 9.74 -13.33 -13.53
C LEU A 223 9.98 -11.94 -12.93
N ARG A 224 8.91 -11.23 -12.59
CA ARG A 224 9.00 -10.08 -11.71
C ARG A 224 9.54 -10.52 -10.36
N ARG A 225 10.30 -9.64 -9.72
CA ARG A 225 10.85 -9.83 -8.39
C ARG A 225 10.32 -8.76 -7.46
N GLU A 226 10.05 -9.14 -6.24
CA GLU A 226 9.91 -8.19 -5.16
C GLU A 226 11.28 -8.00 -4.52
N VAL A 227 11.76 -6.78 -4.48
CA VAL A 227 13.05 -6.41 -3.89
C VAL A 227 12.84 -5.43 -2.73
N CYS A 228 13.70 -5.53 -1.72
CA CYS A 228 13.69 -4.63 -0.57
C CYS A 228 15.04 -3.93 -0.45
N TYR A 229 15.02 -2.62 -0.44
CA TYR A 229 16.17 -1.78 -0.14
C TYR A 229 16.10 -1.37 1.33
N ARG A 230 17.24 -1.41 2.03
CA ARG A 230 17.36 -1.07 3.45
C ARG A 230 18.51 -0.12 3.70
N ALA A 231 18.33 0.89 4.54
CA ALA A 231 19.39 1.83 4.96
C ALA A 231 19.20 2.27 6.41
N ASP A 232 20.29 2.75 7.03
CA ASP A 232 20.26 3.40 8.34
C ASP A 232 19.89 4.90 8.24
N GLN A 233 20.05 5.50 7.07
CA GLN A 233 19.70 6.89 6.79
C GLN A 233 18.77 6.96 5.57
N ILE A 234 17.87 7.96 5.55
CA ILE A 234 16.87 8.09 4.48
C ILE A 234 17.51 8.29 3.10
N THR A 235 18.69 8.88 3.04
CA THR A 235 19.48 9.09 1.81
C THR A 235 20.43 7.94 1.48
N GLY A 236 20.41 6.87 2.25
CA GLY A 236 21.28 5.70 2.08
C GLY A 236 22.64 5.79 2.81
N PRO A 237 23.62 4.95 2.42
CA PRO A 237 23.53 3.97 1.33
C PRO A 237 22.54 2.83 1.60
N TYR A 238 21.87 2.38 0.54
CA TYR A 238 20.90 1.29 0.61
C TYR A 238 21.52 -0.03 0.20
N GLU A 239 21.21 -1.08 0.98
CA GLU A 239 21.48 -2.48 0.65
C GLU A 239 20.23 -3.13 0.08
N LYS A 240 20.36 -3.81 -1.07
CA LYS A 240 19.25 -4.53 -1.71
C LYS A 240 19.22 -6.00 -1.34
N LYS A 241 18.00 -6.54 -1.19
CA LYS A 241 17.72 -7.97 -1.09
C LYS A 241 16.51 -8.33 -1.94
N VAL A 242 16.62 -9.40 -2.72
CA VAL A 242 15.47 -10.04 -3.37
C VAL A 242 14.65 -10.77 -2.30
N ILE A 243 13.36 -10.45 -2.23
CA ILE A 243 12.42 -11.01 -1.25
C ILE A 243 11.60 -12.13 -1.88
N LEU A 244 11.17 -11.93 -3.14
CA LEU A 244 10.39 -12.91 -3.89
C LEU A 244 10.85 -12.90 -5.36
N GLU A 245 11.13 -14.06 -5.93
CA GLU A 245 11.55 -14.23 -7.32
C GLU A 245 10.91 -15.47 -7.97
N THR A 246 10.00 -16.13 -7.29
CA THR A 246 9.40 -17.38 -7.76
C THR A 246 7.93 -17.17 -8.10
N GLU A 247 7.37 -18.11 -8.86
CA GLU A 247 5.93 -18.23 -8.98
C GLU A 247 5.30 -18.45 -7.60
N PHE A 248 4.19 -17.80 -7.38
CA PHE A 248 3.36 -17.99 -6.19
C PHE A 248 2.03 -18.61 -6.61
N GLN A 249 1.77 -19.83 -6.17
CA GLN A 249 0.56 -20.59 -6.47
C GLN A 249 0.22 -20.69 -7.97
N GLY A 250 1.24 -20.85 -8.82
CA GLY A 250 1.09 -20.93 -10.28
C GLY A 250 0.98 -19.59 -11.00
N TYR A 251 1.07 -18.47 -10.27
CA TYR A 251 1.11 -17.14 -10.85
C TYR A 251 2.54 -16.62 -10.90
N GLY A 252 3.03 -16.38 -12.11
CA GLY A 252 4.29 -15.65 -12.33
C GLY A 252 4.05 -14.14 -12.33
N GLY A 253 5.11 -13.38 -12.06
CA GLY A 253 5.07 -11.92 -12.14
C GLY A 253 4.34 -11.23 -11.00
N VAL A 254 4.23 -11.87 -9.83
CA VAL A 254 3.78 -11.22 -8.59
C VAL A 254 4.78 -10.15 -8.16
N GLY A 255 4.26 -9.03 -7.63
CA GLY A 255 5.07 -7.91 -7.18
C GLY A 255 4.21 -6.72 -6.79
N GLN A 256 4.87 -5.63 -6.38
CA GLN A 256 4.26 -4.43 -5.81
C GLN A 256 3.51 -4.72 -4.51
N GLY A 257 4.19 -5.44 -3.63
CA GLY A 257 3.72 -5.74 -2.29
C GLY A 257 4.11 -4.68 -1.26
N CYS A 258 3.58 -4.83 -0.06
CA CYS A 258 3.94 -4.02 1.10
C CYS A 258 4.10 -4.91 2.34
N ILE A 259 4.77 -4.39 3.36
CA ILE A 259 4.92 -5.02 4.67
C ILE A 259 4.14 -4.20 5.70
N VAL A 260 3.36 -4.88 6.54
CA VAL A 260 2.54 -4.30 7.61
C VAL A 260 2.74 -5.00 8.93
#